data_6727a29375009a05050224e138770771
#
_entry.id   6727a29375009a05050224e138770771
#
_cell.length_a   1.000
_cell.length_b   1.000
_cell.length_c   1.000
_cell.angle_alpha   90.00
_cell.angle_beta   90.00
_cell.angle_gamma   90.00
#
_symmetry.space_group_name_H-M   'P 1'
#
loop_
_entity.id
_entity.type
_entity.pdbx_description
1 polymer ?
#
loop_
_entity_poly.entity_id
_entity_poly.type
_entity_poly.pdbx_seq_one_letter_code
_entity_poly.pdbx_strand_id
1 'polypeptide(L)'
;MSKSEVLTKFETLASIPHCSYDTDKMRDFLASYAKDKGCKVVVDSFGNVHAFKGKPKICLQSHYDMVCMGDAPKIEIVYGDDGYMRAKNSSLGADNGIGVAIMMQMISEFDDIECLFTNNEEVGMVGAAGFSGDLKADKLLNLDSEEDDRVTIGCAGGVNLFATIALNSKKTKESTLYEVKVSGLPGGHSGNEIHKNIPNAIKVLAAFVTKNGCKLVKFEGGERSNSIPSSATALVLSDKELKSECENLSVKKLGTGDEILENGEKILATYKDLCSAAASKFHVVKNKIKKAREKRAKI
;
A
#
# COMPACT_ATOMS: atom_id res chain seq x y z
N MET A 1 2.83 34.63 -18.41
CA MET A 1 3.64 34.17 -17.27
C MET A 1 4.83 33.45 -17.83
N SER A 2 6.05 33.81 -17.44
CA SER A 2 7.21 32.95 -17.68
C SER A 2 6.88 31.56 -17.12
N LYS A 3 7.34 30.50 -17.78
CA LYS A 3 7.25 29.13 -17.25
C LYS A 3 7.64 29.19 -15.78
N SER A 4 6.76 28.73 -14.89
CA SER A 4 7.01 28.94 -13.44
C SER A 4 8.32 28.27 -13.11
N GLU A 5 9.14 28.89 -12.28
CA GLU A 5 10.42 28.32 -11.83
C GLU A 5 10.22 26.96 -11.16
N VAL A 6 9.04 26.75 -10.55
CA VAL A 6 8.63 25.47 -9.98
C VAL A 6 8.55 24.39 -11.07
N LEU A 7 7.94 24.68 -12.23
CA LEU A 7 7.87 23.71 -13.34
C LEU A 7 9.26 23.39 -13.89
N THR A 8 10.16 24.36 -13.97
CA THR A 8 11.55 24.11 -14.39
C THR A 8 12.28 23.20 -13.42
N LYS A 9 12.05 23.37 -12.10
CA LYS A 9 12.60 22.47 -11.08
C LYS A 9 12.00 21.07 -11.19
N PHE A 10 10.70 20.98 -11.40
CA PHE A 10 10.03 19.70 -11.59
C PHE A 10 10.58 18.93 -12.81
N GLU A 11 10.80 19.59 -13.94
CA GLU A 11 11.44 18.94 -15.11
C GLU A 11 12.85 18.44 -14.80
N THR A 12 13.60 19.20 -13.98
CA THR A 12 14.92 18.75 -13.52
C THR A 12 14.79 17.48 -12.68
N LEU A 13 13.85 17.44 -11.73
CA LEU A 13 13.57 16.26 -10.91
C LEU A 13 13.15 15.05 -11.78
N ALA A 14 12.26 15.25 -12.73
CA ALA A 14 11.81 14.19 -13.65
C ALA A 14 12.94 13.58 -14.50
N SER A 15 14.04 14.30 -14.68
CA SER A 15 15.22 13.78 -15.39
C SER A 15 16.13 12.89 -14.54
N ILE A 16 15.92 12.85 -13.23
CA ILE A 16 16.72 12.07 -12.27
C ILE A 16 15.94 10.80 -11.90
N PRO A 17 16.49 9.59 -12.06
CA PRO A 17 15.85 8.36 -11.58
C PRO A 17 15.57 8.38 -10.08
N HIS A 18 14.31 8.10 -9.68
CA HIS A 18 13.90 8.14 -8.28
C HIS A 18 12.71 7.20 -7.98
N CYS A 19 12.69 6.02 -8.59
CA CYS A 19 11.71 4.99 -8.21
C CYS A 19 11.86 4.61 -6.73
N SER A 20 10.76 4.30 -6.05
CA SER A 20 10.82 3.79 -4.67
C SER A 20 11.84 2.66 -4.55
N TYR A 21 12.64 2.67 -3.50
CA TYR A 21 13.83 1.85 -3.24
C TYR A 21 15.07 2.13 -4.12
N ASP A 22 14.99 2.92 -5.19
CA ASP A 22 16.13 3.32 -6.03
C ASP A 22 16.21 4.86 -6.14
N THR A 23 16.43 5.51 -5.00
CA THR A 23 16.29 6.96 -4.84
C THR A 23 17.59 7.68 -4.54
N ASP A 24 18.73 6.99 -4.48
CA ASP A 24 20.01 7.56 -4.04
C ASP A 24 20.43 8.80 -4.84
N LYS A 25 20.24 8.78 -6.16
CA LYS A 25 20.60 9.93 -7.02
C LYS A 25 19.77 11.17 -6.70
N MET A 26 18.48 10.99 -6.47
CA MET A 26 17.58 12.09 -6.11
C MET A 26 17.90 12.61 -4.72
N ARG A 27 18.11 11.73 -3.75
CA ARG A 27 18.57 12.10 -2.39
C ARG A 27 19.81 12.99 -2.43
N ASP A 28 20.84 12.55 -3.17
CA ASP A 28 22.11 13.25 -3.23
C ASP A 28 21.99 14.58 -3.97
N PHE A 29 21.16 14.64 -5.01
CA PHE A 29 20.82 15.88 -5.71
C PHE A 29 20.13 16.89 -4.77
N LEU A 30 19.07 16.47 -4.04
CA LEU A 30 18.36 17.33 -3.11
C LEU A 30 19.24 17.83 -1.96
N ALA A 31 20.07 16.94 -1.41
CA ALA A 31 21.04 17.31 -0.37
C ALA A 31 22.06 18.34 -0.86
N SER A 32 22.59 18.16 -2.08
CA SER A 32 23.53 19.12 -2.68
C SER A 32 22.84 20.46 -2.96
N TYR A 33 21.66 20.41 -3.60
CA TYR A 33 20.88 21.62 -3.90
C TYR A 33 20.62 22.47 -2.64
N ALA A 34 20.16 21.85 -1.57
CA ALA A 34 19.87 22.55 -0.32
C ALA A 34 21.15 23.15 0.31
N LYS A 35 22.29 22.43 0.28
CA LYS A 35 23.59 22.96 0.73
C LYS A 35 24.03 24.18 -0.08
N ASP A 36 23.91 24.14 -1.40
CA ASP A 36 24.29 25.22 -2.31
C ASP A 36 23.44 26.49 -2.07
N LYS A 37 22.23 26.32 -1.51
CA LYS A 37 21.33 27.40 -1.08
C LYS A 37 21.52 27.82 0.38
N GLY A 38 22.60 27.38 1.02
CA GLY A 38 22.98 27.80 2.37
C GLY A 38 22.27 27.08 3.51
N CYS A 39 21.54 25.97 3.23
CA CYS A 39 20.93 25.17 4.28
C CYS A 39 21.96 24.29 5.01
N LYS A 40 21.75 24.09 6.29
CA LYS A 40 22.27 22.90 6.99
C LYS A 40 21.45 21.70 6.53
N VAL A 41 22.13 20.61 6.19
CA VAL A 41 21.50 19.41 5.65
C VAL A 41 21.91 18.19 6.46
N VAL A 42 20.93 17.39 6.86
CA VAL A 42 21.11 16.09 7.50
C VAL A 42 20.41 15.06 6.65
N VAL A 43 21.11 13.97 6.32
CA VAL A 43 20.53 12.80 5.67
C VAL A 43 20.49 11.68 6.70
N ASP A 44 19.33 11.11 6.97
CA ASP A 44 19.19 10.04 7.94
C ASP A 44 19.38 8.64 7.33
N SER A 45 19.32 7.61 8.17
CA SER A 45 19.49 6.21 7.74
C SER A 45 18.34 5.67 6.87
N PHE A 46 17.21 6.37 6.80
CA PHE A 46 16.06 6.04 5.93
C PHE A 46 16.11 6.79 4.61
N GLY A 47 17.14 7.63 4.41
CA GLY A 47 17.31 8.42 3.20
C GLY A 47 16.54 9.73 3.22
N ASN A 48 15.88 10.11 4.31
CA ASN A 48 15.24 11.43 4.38
C ASN A 48 16.29 12.54 4.34
N VAL A 49 15.98 13.62 3.62
CA VAL A 49 16.83 14.82 3.56
C VAL A 49 16.15 15.93 4.35
N HIS A 50 16.73 16.28 5.48
CA HIS A 50 16.29 17.38 6.33
C HIS A 50 17.18 18.59 6.11
N ALA A 51 16.64 19.67 5.57
CA ALA A 51 17.33 20.88 5.20
C ALA A 51 16.70 22.09 5.91
N PHE A 52 17.52 22.93 6.55
CA PHE A 52 17.01 24.11 7.24
C PHE A 52 18.05 25.24 7.28
N LYS A 53 17.55 26.47 7.31
CA LYS A 53 18.36 27.69 7.53
C LYS A 53 17.55 28.74 8.30
N GLY A 54 18.25 29.66 8.96
CA GLY A 54 17.66 30.73 9.75
C GLY A 54 16.89 30.27 10.97
N LYS A 55 15.71 30.85 11.19
CA LYS A 55 14.78 30.54 12.29
C LYS A 55 13.40 30.15 11.73
N PRO A 56 13.26 28.97 11.15
CA PRO A 56 12.03 28.56 10.50
C PRO A 56 10.87 28.46 11.49
N LYS A 57 9.68 28.87 11.05
CA LYS A 57 8.43 28.70 11.78
C LYS A 57 7.55 27.61 11.20
N ILE A 58 7.83 27.23 9.95
CA ILE A 58 7.11 26.20 9.21
C ILE A 58 8.15 25.27 8.60
N CYS A 59 7.92 23.97 8.73
CA CYS A 59 8.59 22.93 7.97
C CYS A 59 7.69 22.51 6.81
N LEU A 60 8.19 22.56 5.58
CA LEU A 60 7.53 21.98 4.41
C LEU A 60 7.95 20.52 4.29
N GLN A 61 7.00 19.63 3.93
CA GLN A 61 7.27 18.21 3.76
C GLN A 61 6.66 17.69 2.47
N SER A 62 7.43 16.88 1.74
CA SER A 62 7.02 16.10 0.56
C SER A 62 7.86 14.85 0.46
N HIS A 63 7.35 13.80 -0.19
CA HIS A 63 8.18 12.67 -0.55
C HIS A 63 8.82 12.88 -1.93
N TYR A 64 9.98 12.25 -2.14
CA TYR A 64 10.75 12.40 -3.37
C TYR A 64 10.91 11.11 -4.17
N ASP A 65 10.40 9.98 -3.67
CA ASP A 65 10.27 8.75 -4.44
C ASP A 65 8.98 8.77 -5.28
N MET A 66 8.90 7.90 -6.26
CA MET A 66 7.73 7.76 -7.12
C MET A 66 7.43 6.30 -7.47
N VAL A 67 6.17 6.00 -7.75
CA VAL A 67 5.76 4.73 -8.37
C VAL A 67 6.22 4.71 -9.82
N CYS A 68 7.12 3.80 -10.15
CA CYS A 68 7.58 3.63 -11.52
C CYS A 68 6.71 2.65 -12.30
N MET A 69 6.08 3.14 -13.37
CA MET A 69 5.30 2.34 -14.32
C MET A 69 5.75 2.63 -15.76
N GLY A 70 5.54 1.67 -16.64
CA GLY A 70 5.89 1.80 -18.05
C GLY A 70 7.39 2.01 -18.26
N ASP A 71 7.75 3.06 -18.99
CA ASP A 71 9.15 3.38 -19.34
C ASP A 71 9.95 4.07 -18.22
N ALA A 72 9.30 4.36 -17.05
CA ALA A 72 10.00 4.94 -15.90
C ALA A 72 11.16 4.02 -15.44
N PRO A 73 12.29 4.55 -14.97
CA PRO A 73 12.54 5.95 -14.58
C PRO A 73 12.88 6.91 -15.72
N LYS A 74 12.82 6.50 -16.99
CA LYS A 74 12.99 7.41 -18.11
C LYS A 74 11.68 8.12 -18.40
N ILE A 75 11.56 9.37 -18.00
CA ILE A 75 10.35 10.16 -18.15
C ILE A 75 10.49 11.10 -19.35
N GLU A 76 9.64 10.91 -20.36
CA GLU A 76 9.49 11.83 -21.49
C GLU A 76 8.27 12.72 -21.25
N ILE A 77 8.52 13.98 -20.92
CA ILE A 77 7.45 14.95 -20.61
C ILE A 77 6.82 15.44 -21.91
N VAL A 78 5.49 15.48 -21.94
CA VAL A 78 4.67 15.98 -23.02
C VAL A 78 3.73 17.06 -22.50
N TYR A 79 3.65 18.18 -23.18
CA TYR A 79 2.69 19.26 -22.92
C TYR A 79 1.50 19.10 -23.86
N GLY A 80 0.31 18.92 -23.28
CA GLY A 80 -0.94 18.86 -24.02
C GLY A 80 -1.48 20.23 -24.39
N ASP A 81 -2.25 20.31 -25.46
CA ASP A 81 -2.96 21.52 -25.88
C ASP A 81 -4.02 21.95 -24.85
N ASP A 82 -4.40 21.04 -23.96
CA ASP A 82 -5.30 21.26 -22.84
C ASP A 82 -4.63 21.92 -21.61
N GLY A 83 -3.33 22.23 -21.72
CA GLY A 83 -2.55 22.87 -20.65
C GLY A 83 -2.01 21.91 -19.58
N TYR A 84 -2.23 20.60 -19.73
CA TYR A 84 -1.71 19.62 -18.79
C TYR A 84 -0.35 19.06 -19.22
N MET A 85 0.51 18.84 -18.24
CA MET A 85 1.77 18.12 -18.41
C MET A 85 1.52 16.61 -18.17
N ARG A 86 2.08 15.77 -19.03
CA ARG A 86 1.98 14.32 -18.97
C ARG A 86 3.32 13.66 -19.24
N ALA A 87 3.44 12.39 -18.86
CA ALA A 87 4.54 11.53 -19.32
C ALA A 87 4.06 10.61 -20.44
N LYS A 88 4.92 10.37 -21.42
CA LYS A 88 4.66 9.43 -22.51
C LYS A 88 5.03 8.03 -22.03
N ASN A 89 4.03 7.13 -22.02
CA ASN A 89 4.19 5.71 -21.66
C ASN A 89 4.77 5.43 -20.26
N SER A 90 4.76 6.40 -19.34
CA SER A 90 5.29 6.20 -17.99
C SER A 90 4.52 6.98 -16.93
N SER A 91 4.78 6.70 -15.66
CA SER A 91 4.43 7.61 -14.57
C SER A 91 5.14 8.95 -14.76
N LEU A 92 4.49 10.06 -14.37
CA LEU A 92 5.05 11.41 -14.45
C LEU A 92 5.89 11.78 -13.22
N GLY A 93 5.55 11.21 -12.05
CA GLY A 93 6.17 11.55 -10.77
C GLY A 93 5.75 12.92 -10.23
N ALA A 94 4.59 13.46 -10.66
CA ALA A 94 4.05 14.70 -10.11
C ALA A 94 3.64 14.52 -8.65
N ASP A 95 3.18 13.35 -8.29
CA ASP A 95 3.05 12.83 -6.94
C ASP A 95 4.40 12.21 -6.51
N ASN A 96 5.19 12.81 -5.58
CA ASN A 96 5.00 14.18 -5.06
C ASN A 96 6.13 15.11 -5.54
N GLY A 97 6.65 14.88 -6.77
CA GLY A 97 7.72 15.70 -7.37
C GLY A 97 7.36 17.19 -7.49
N ILE A 98 6.06 17.52 -7.61
CA ILE A 98 5.66 18.93 -7.65
C ILE A 98 5.80 19.60 -6.28
N GLY A 99 5.47 18.92 -5.21
CA GLY A 99 5.71 19.37 -3.84
C GLY A 99 7.21 19.55 -3.56
N VAL A 100 8.04 18.61 -4.01
CA VAL A 100 9.50 18.75 -3.94
C VAL A 100 10.00 19.98 -4.71
N ALA A 101 9.49 20.24 -5.91
CA ALA A 101 9.86 21.41 -6.71
C ALA A 101 9.46 22.72 -6.03
N ILE A 102 8.28 22.76 -5.39
CA ILE A 102 7.85 23.91 -4.56
C ILE A 102 8.82 24.11 -3.38
N MET A 103 9.19 23.05 -2.66
CA MET A 103 10.14 23.14 -1.55
C MET A 103 11.51 23.67 -2.01
N MET A 104 12.01 23.21 -3.17
CA MET A 104 13.24 23.74 -3.78
C MET A 104 13.13 25.23 -4.09
N GLN A 105 11.96 25.69 -4.58
CA GLN A 105 11.73 27.12 -4.81
C GLN A 105 11.75 27.92 -3.50
N MET A 106 11.06 27.41 -2.48
CA MET A 106 11.01 28.06 -1.17
C MET A 106 12.40 28.16 -0.51
N ILE A 107 13.23 27.13 -0.65
CA ILE A 107 14.64 27.15 -0.21
C ILE A 107 15.42 28.29 -0.91
N SER A 108 15.13 28.57 -2.18
CA SER A 108 15.80 29.65 -2.93
C SER A 108 15.35 31.04 -2.54
N GLU A 109 14.10 31.21 -2.12
CA GLU A 109 13.49 32.52 -1.87
C GLU A 109 13.52 32.98 -0.41
N PHE A 110 13.51 32.04 0.54
CA PHE A 110 13.39 32.36 1.97
C PHE A 110 14.66 32.02 2.73
N ASP A 111 15.03 32.90 3.65
CA ASP A 111 16.18 32.71 4.55
C ASP A 111 15.81 31.96 5.82
N ASP A 112 14.56 31.99 6.24
CA ASP A 112 14.03 31.28 7.39
C ASP A 112 13.12 30.15 6.89
N ILE A 113 13.68 28.98 6.56
CA ILE A 113 12.98 27.85 5.96
C ILE A 113 13.48 26.52 6.50
N GLU A 114 12.57 25.56 6.65
CA GLU A 114 12.84 24.16 6.93
C GLU A 114 12.09 23.29 5.94
N CYS A 115 12.78 22.28 5.41
CA CYS A 115 12.23 21.31 4.46
C CYS A 115 12.63 19.91 4.88
N LEU A 116 11.64 19.02 4.90
CA LEU A 116 11.84 17.59 5.11
C LEU A 116 11.41 16.83 3.85
N PHE A 117 12.36 16.38 3.07
CA PHE A 117 12.14 15.50 1.92
C PHE A 117 12.16 14.06 2.42
N THR A 118 11.01 13.39 2.40
CA THR A 118 10.89 12.00 2.86
C THR A 118 11.09 11.01 1.73
N ASN A 119 11.51 9.80 2.07
CA ASN A 119 11.85 8.75 1.15
C ASN A 119 10.90 7.55 1.30
N ASN A 120 10.65 6.82 0.19
CA ASN A 120 9.88 5.58 0.19
C ASN A 120 8.48 5.74 0.83
N GLU A 121 7.76 6.81 0.46
CA GLU A 121 6.38 7.03 0.84
C GLU A 121 5.47 5.98 0.22
N GLU A 122 5.59 5.76 -1.09
CA GLU A 122 4.76 4.91 -1.95
C GLU A 122 4.77 3.41 -1.57
N VAL A 123 5.70 3.04 -0.73
CA VAL A 123 5.87 1.67 -0.23
C VAL A 123 5.59 1.55 1.26
N GLY A 124 4.81 2.48 1.80
CA GLY A 124 4.28 2.46 3.16
C GLY A 124 4.89 3.51 4.10
N MET A 125 5.21 4.69 3.58
CA MET A 125 5.73 5.84 4.36
C MET A 125 7.01 5.50 5.16
N VAL A 126 7.86 4.64 4.61
CA VAL A 126 9.02 4.07 5.32
C VAL A 126 9.95 5.17 5.85
N GLY A 127 10.24 6.19 5.03
CA GLY A 127 11.06 7.32 5.43
C GLY A 127 10.42 8.14 6.54
N ALA A 128 9.17 8.55 6.36
CA ALA A 128 8.46 9.37 7.34
C ALA A 128 8.30 8.64 8.69
N ALA A 129 7.96 7.34 8.67
CA ALA A 129 7.84 6.53 9.89
C ALA A 129 9.17 6.32 10.61
N GLY A 130 10.29 6.31 9.86
CA GLY A 130 11.64 6.15 10.40
C GLY A 130 12.33 7.44 10.81
N PHE A 131 11.75 8.60 10.49
CA PHE A 131 12.36 9.89 10.81
C PHE A 131 12.44 10.10 12.33
N SER A 132 13.61 10.35 12.82
CA SER A 132 13.90 10.58 14.25
C SER A 132 14.62 11.91 14.52
N GLY A 133 14.69 12.79 13.52
CA GLY A 133 15.31 14.10 13.64
C GLY A 133 14.45 15.11 14.39
N ASP A 134 15.08 16.16 14.91
CA ASP A 134 14.40 17.27 15.56
C ASP A 134 14.07 18.36 14.55
N LEU A 135 12.79 18.56 14.25
CA LEU A 135 12.31 19.70 13.49
C LEU A 135 12.58 21.00 14.27
N LYS A 136 12.92 22.06 13.55
CA LYS A 136 13.20 23.37 14.12
C LYS A 136 11.95 24.23 14.17
N ALA A 137 11.04 24.01 13.24
CA ALA A 137 9.73 24.66 13.18
C ALA A 137 8.72 23.94 14.09
N ASP A 138 7.76 24.68 14.59
CA ASP A 138 6.65 24.18 15.40
C ASP A 138 5.39 23.80 14.60
N LYS A 139 5.43 24.03 13.29
CA LYS A 139 4.37 23.69 12.34
C LYS A 139 4.95 22.95 11.16
N LEU A 140 4.21 21.93 10.69
CA LEU A 140 4.55 21.18 9.48
C LEU A 140 3.41 21.33 8.47
N LEU A 141 3.77 21.66 7.24
CA LEU A 141 2.88 21.68 6.09
C LEU A 141 3.32 20.59 5.11
N ASN A 142 2.50 19.55 5.01
CA ASN A 142 2.66 18.51 4.01
C ASN A 142 2.06 18.99 2.68
N LEU A 143 2.82 18.83 1.58
CA LEU A 143 2.43 19.25 0.23
C LEU A 143 1.94 18.07 -0.63
N ASP A 144 1.59 16.96 0.02
CA ASP A 144 1.17 15.73 -0.61
C ASP A 144 -0.37 15.63 -0.60
N SER A 145 -1.01 16.45 -1.41
CA SER A 145 -2.46 16.48 -1.56
C SER A 145 -2.84 16.63 -3.02
N GLU A 146 -3.78 15.82 -3.47
CA GLU A 146 -4.38 15.91 -4.81
C GLU A 146 -5.48 16.99 -4.90
N GLU A 147 -5.95 17.52 -3.76
CA GLU A 147 -7.01 18.52 -3.68
C GLU A 147 -6.40 19.91 -3.48
N ASP A 148 -6.66 20.83 -4.43
CA ASP A 148 -6.08 22.16 -4.46
C ASP A 148 -6.90 23.22 -3.68
N ASP A 149 -8.13 22.89 -3.28
CA ASP A 149 -9.06 23.78 -2.58
C ASP A 149 -9.21 23.46 -1.08
N ARG A 150 -8.44 22.53 -0.54
CA ARG A 150 -8.58 22.03 0.83
C ARG A 150 -7.27 22.00 1.60
N VAL A 151 -7.39 22.26 2.89
CA VAL A 151 -6.33 22.01 3.88
C VAL A 151 -6.81 20.95 4.85
N THR A 152 -6.16 19.79 4.85
CA THR A 152 -6.46 18.69 5.77
C THR A 152 -5.71 18.91 7.09
N ILE A 153 -6.45 19.09 8.19
CA ILE A 153 -5.89 19.37 9.52
C ILE A 153 -5.90 18.16 10.47
N GLY A 154 -6.28 17.00 9.97
CA GLY A 154 -6.31 15.76 10.74
C GLY A 154 -6.66 14.57 9.87
N CYS A 155 -6.27 13.40 10.31
CA CYS A 155 -6.58 12.13 9.62
C CYS A 155 -7.01 11.07 10.63
N ALA A 156 -7.66 10.02 10.11
CA ALA A 156 -7.93 8.82 10.91
C ALA A 156 -6.62 8.09 11.19
N GLY A 157 -6.47 7.60 12.41
CA GLY A 157 -5.40 6.68 12.74
C GLY A 157 -5.67 5.28 12.18
N GLY A 158 -4.63 4.51 11.95
CA GLY A 158 -4.70 3.11 11.51
C GLY A 158 -3.77 2.21 12.32
N VAL A 159 -4.13 0.95 12.41
CA VAL A 159 -3.28 -0.10 12.99
C VAL A 159 -3.25 -1.29 12.06
N ASN A 160 -2.06 -1.75 11.70
CA ASN A 160 -1.87 -3.02 11.02
C ASN A 160 -1.70 -4.13 12.06
N LEU A 161 -2.58 -5.11 12.04
CA LEU A 161 -2.56 -6.25 12.94
C LEU A 161 -2.20 -7.51 12.16
N PHE A 162 -1.06 -8.12 12.50
CA PHE A 162 -0.60 -9.36 11.91
C PHE A 162 -0.87 -10.50 12.91
N ALA A 163 -1.77 -11.42 12.55
CA ALA A 163 -2.05 -12.60 13.36
C ALA A 163 -1.56 -13.85 12.61
N THR A 164 -0.72 -14.66 13.28
CA THR A 164 -0.25 -15.94 12.76
C THR A 164 -0.82 -17.06 13.59
N ILE A 165 -1.56 -17.97 12.96
CA ILE A 165 -2.16 -19.12 13.62
C ILE A 165 -1.55 -20.39 13.02
N ALA A 166 -1.10 -21.29 13.87
CA ALA A 166 -0.66 -22.63 13.43
C ALA A 166 -1.87 -23.40 12.90
N LEU A 167 -1.76 -23.90 11.68
CA LEU A 167 -2.81 -24.69 11.04
C LEU A 167 -2.45 -26.16 11.08
N ASN A 168 -3.30 -26.97 11.73
CA ASN A 168 -3.23 -28.41 11.71
C ASN A 168 -4.31 -28.98 10.78
N SER A 169 -3.97 -30.07 10.10
CA SER A 169 -4.94 -30.85 9.35
C SER A 169 -5.35 -32.07 10.15
N LYS A 170 -6.60 -32.49 9.97
CA LYS A 170 -7.09 -33.77 10.49
C LYS A 170 -7.83 -34.55 9.42
N LYS A 171 -7.80 -35.88 9.54
CA LYS A 171 -8.60 -36.76 8.69
C LYS A 171 -10.08 -36.69 9.07
N THR A 172 -10.93 -36.82 8.07
CA THR A 172 -12.39 -36.89 8.20
C THR A 172 -12.94 -37.96 7.26
N LYS A 173 -14.23 -38.19 7.31
CA LYS A 173 -14.91 -39.04 6.31
C LYS A 173 -14.72 -38.41 4.93
N GLU A 174 -14.42 -39.27 3.95
CA GLU A 174 -14.33 -38.85 2.54
C GLU A 174 -15.62 -38.21 2.07
N SER A 175 -15.48 -37.06 1.46
CA SER A 175 -16.61 -36.24 0.97
C SER A 175 -16.23 -35.54 -0.33
N THR A 176 -17.17 -34.94 -1.02
CA THR A 176 -16.89 -34.24 -2.26
C THR A 176 -16.09 -32.95 -1.98
N LEU A 177 -15.00 -32.79 -2.72
CA LEU A 177 -14.14 -31.61 -2.68
C LEU A 177 -14.63 -30.58 -3.71
N TYR A 178 -14.85 -29.38 -3.23
CA TYR A 178 -15.22 -28.23 -4.05
C TYR A 178 -14.23 -27.07 -3.93
N GLU A 179 -14.02 -26.38 -5.02
CA GLU A 179 -13.50 -25.01 -5.03
C GLU A 179 -14.68 -24.05 -5.05
N VAL A 180 -14.71 -23.16 -4.09
CA VAL A 180 -15.69 -22.06 -4.03
C VAL A 180 -14.94 -20.75 -4.15
N LYS A 181 -15.32 -19.92 -5.11
CA LYS A 181 -14.65 -18.64 -5.39
C LYS A 181 -15.67 -17.51 -5.44
N VAL A 182 -15.36 -16.43 -4.74
CA VAL A 182 -15.99 -15.12 -4.89
C VAL A 182 -15.06 -14.24 -5.71
N SER A 183 -15.58 -13.57 -6.74
CA SER A 183 -14.80 -12.66 -7.60
C SER A 183 -15.68 -11.64 -8.27
N GLY A 184 -15.08 -10.53 -8.74
CA GLY A 184 -15.80 -9.47 -9.45
C GLY A 184 -16.57 -8.54 -8.52
N LEU A 185 -16.27 -8.52 -7.22
CA LEU A 185 -16.77 -7.48 -6.32
C LEU A 185 -16.04 -6.15 -6.57
N PRO A 186 -16.68 -5.00 -6.31
CA PRO A 186 -16.11 -3.69 -6.63
C PRO A 186 -14.74 -3.45 -6.02
N GLY A 187 -14.49 -3.96 -4.81
CA GLY A 187 -13.30 -3.57 -4.05
C GLY A 187 -13.36 -2.10 -3.62
N GLY A 188 -12.23 -1.55 -3.17
CA GLY A 188 -12.13 -0.15 -2.78
C GLY A 188 -11.07 0.11 -1.72
N HIS A 189 -10.76 1.36 -1.47
CA HIS A 189 -9.83 1.74 -0.42
C HIS A 189 -10.47 1.60 0.97
N SER A 190 -9.83 0.84 1.86
CA SER A 190 -10.42 0.49 3.17
C SER A 190 -10.65 1.71 4.09
N GLY A 191 -9.88 2.78 3.94
CA GLY A 191 -10.06 4.03 4.68
C GLY A 191 -11.11 4.94 4.03
N ASN A 192 -10.88 5.33 2.78
CA ASN A 192 -11.68 6.35 2.10
C ASN A 192 -13.10 5.89 1.74
N GLU A 193 -13.29 4.58 1.54
CA GLU A 193 -14.56 4.02 1.05
C GLU A 193 -15.28 3.13 2.06
N ILE A 194 -14.77 3.04 3.29
CA ILE A 194 -15.35 2.24 4.37
C ILE A 194 -16.84 2.55 4.62
N HIS A 195 -17.22 3.80 4.46
CA HIS A 195 -18.60 4.28 4.66
C HIS A 195 -19.57 3.83 3.57
N LYS A 196 -19.08 3.34 2.42
CA LYS A 196 -19.90 2.91 1.28
C LYS A 196 -20.47 1.50 1.41
N ASN A 197 -20.17 0.77 2.51
CA ASN A 197 -20.62 -0.61 2.74
C ASN A 197 -20.31 -1.58 1.57
N ILE A 198 -19.13 -1.43 0.96
CA ILE A 198 -18.69 -2.28 -0.15
C ILE A 198 -18.60 -3.75 0.33
N PRO A 199 -19.14 -4.71 -0.44
CA PRO A 199 -19.06 -6.12 -0.08
C PRO A 199 -17.62 -6.61 -0.02
N ASN A 200 -17.27 -7.34 1.04
CA ASN A 200 -15.96 -7.93 1.26
C ASN A 200 -16.01 -9.42 0.86
N ALA A 201 -15.21 -9.81 -0.13
CA ALA A 201 -15.22 -11.16 -0.69
C ALA A 201 -14.91 -12.25 0.35
N ILE A 202 -14.04 -11.97 1.32
CA ILE A 202 -13.69 -12.91 2.41
C ILE A 202 -14.94 -13.19 3.26
N LYS A 203 -15.71 -12.15 3.62
CA LYS A 203 -16.94 -12.30 4.41
C LYS A 203 -18.02 -13.04 3.64
N VAL A 204 -18.22 -12.71 2.37
CA VAL A 204 -19.19 -13.37 1.51
C VAL A 204 -18.88 -14.86 1.40
N LEU A 205 -17.63 -15.21 1.12
CA LEU A 205 -17.19 -16.59 1.01
C LEU A 205 -17.32 -17.35 2.33
N ALA A 206 -16.89 -16.76 3.46
CA ALA A 206 -17.01 -17.38 4.77
C ALA A 206 -18.47 -17.63 5.17
N ALA A 207 -19.36 -16.67 4.86
CA ALA A 207 -20.79 -16.81 5.10
C ALA A 207 -21.40 -17.97 4.27
N PHE A 208 -21.04 -18.08 2.99
CA PHE A 208 -21.49 -19.17 2.13
C PHE A 208 -21.02 -20.54 2.66
N VAL A 209 -19.73 -20.69 2.97
CA VAL A 209 -19.14 -21.93 3.47
C VAL A 209 -19.80 -22.37 4.78
N THR A 210 -20.03 -21.41 5.70
CA THR A 210 -20.67 -21.66 6.99
C THR A 210 -22.15 -22.04 6.83
N LYS A 211 -22.90 -21.29 6.02
CA LYS A 211 -24.33 -21.54 5.75
C LYS A 211 -24.56 -22.95 5.21
N ASN A 212 -23.67 -23.42 4.35
CA ASN A 212 -23.77 -24.73 3.73
C ASN A 212 -23.18 -25.87 4.60
N GLY A 213 -22.66 -25.58 5.80
CA GLY A 213 -22.07 -26.57 6.71
C GLY A 213 -20.83 -27.27 6.16
N CYS A 214 -20.09 -26.60 5.29
CA CYS A 214 -18.93 -27.16 4.65
C CYS A 214 -17.73 -27.21 5.61
N LYS A 215 -16.89 -28.23 5.45
CA LYS A 215 -15.64 -28.37 6.19
C LYS A 215 -14.49 -27.73 5.42
N LEU A 216 -13.76 -26.83 6.07
CA LEU A 216 -12.71 -26.06 5.43
C LEU A 216 -11.42 -26.86 5.20
N VAL A 217 -10.90 -26.86 3.98
CA VAL A 217 -9.59 -27.44 3.60
C VAL A 217 -8.56 -26.35 3.38
N LYS A 218 -8.93 -25.25 2.69
CA LYS A 218 -8.07 -24.12 2.39
C LYS A 218 -8.91 -22.86 2.28
N PHE A 219 -8.34 -21.72 2.62
CA PHE A 219 -8.97 -20.41 2.41
C PHE A 219 -7.90 -19.39 2.04
N GLU A 220 -8.17 -18.59 1.03
CA GLU A 220 -7.30 -17.50 0.56
C GLU A 220 -8.16 -16.31 0.11
N GLY A 221 -7.71 -15.10 0.37
CA GLY A 221 -8.42 -13.90 -0.07
C GLY A 221 -7.73 -12.62 0.34
N GLY A 222 -8.11 -11.52 -0.32
CA GLY A 222 -7.55 -10.19 -0.14
C GLY A 222 -6.29 -9.94 -0.96
N GLU A 223 -6.27 -8.83 -1.66
CA GLU A 223 -5.21 -8.45 -2.58
C GLU A 223 -4.13 -7.61 -1.88
N ARG A 224 -4.56 -6.60 -1.12
CA ARG A 224 -3.69 -5.65 -0.41
C ARG A 224 -4.19 -5.37 1.00
N SER A 225 -3.29 -4.93 1.88
CA SER A 225 -3.61 -4.61 3.28
C SER A 225 -4.49 -3.36 3.45
N ASN A 226 -4.54 -2.48 2.46
CA ASN A 226 -5.32 -1.25 2.45
C ASN A 226 -6.53 -1.29 1.50
N SER A 227 -6.89 -2.45 0.95
CA SER A 227 -8.05 -2.60 0.07
C SER A 227 -9.12 -3.53 0.64
N ILE A 228 -10.40 -3.20 0.37
CA ILE A 228 -11.53 -4.10 0.62
C ILE A 228 -11.43 -5.26 -0.36
N PRO A 229 -11.34 -6.53 0.11
CA PRO A 229 -11.17 -7.68 -0.76
C PRO A 229 -12.24 -7.81 -1.84
N SER A 230 -11.81 -7.87 -3.10
CA SER A 230 -12.67 -8.07 -4.27
C SER A 230 -12.77 -9.53 -4.66
N SER A 231 -11.84 -10.36 -4.22
CA SER A 231 -11.83 -11.80 -4.47
C SER A 231 -11.40 -12.64 -3.27
N ALA A 232 -11.92 -13.88 -3.21
CA ALA A 232 -11.53 -14.88 -2.24
C ALA A 232 -11.83 -16.28 -2.78
N THR A 233 -11.05 -17.28 -2.35
CA THR A 233 -11.20 -18.68 -2.78
C THR A 233 -11.08 -19.61 -1.58
N ALA A 234 -11.93 -20.62 -1.51
CA ALA A 234 -11.86 -21.70 -0.53
C ALA A 234 -11.91 -23.06 -1.19
N LEU A 235 -11.15 -24.01 -0.63
CA LEU A 235 -11.37 -25.45 -0.86
C LEU A 235 -12.13 -25.99 0.33
N VAL A 236 -13.23 -26.71 0.06
CA VAL A 236 -14.12 -27.22 1.08
C VAL A 236 -14.58 -28.65 0.78
N LEU A 237 -14.82 -29.43 1.84
CA LEU A 237 -15.52 -30.70 1.73
C LEU A 237 -16.99 -30.53 2.08
N SER A 238 -17.87 -31.14 1.30
CA SER A 238 -19.30 -31.15 1.54
C SER A 238 -19.91 -32.50 1.18
N ASP A 239 -20.82 -32.98 2.04
CA ASP A 239 -21.65 -34.16 1.78
C ASP A 239 -22.89 -33.82 0.92
N LYS A 240 -23.15 -32.54 0.70
CA LYS A 240 -24.24 -32.03 -0.12
C LYS A 240 -23.71 -31.43 -1.43
N GLU A 241 -24.53 -31.46 -2.46
CA GLU A 241 -24.24 -30.74 -3.68
C GLU A 241 -24.26 -29.22 -3.42
N LEU A 242 -23.17 -28.54 -3.76
CA LEU A 242 -23.07 -27.09 -3.66
C LEU A 242 -23.41 -26.45 -4.99
N LYS A 243 -24.19 -25.37 -4.95
CA LYS A 243 -24.57 -24.59 -6.12
C LYS A 243 -24.24 -23.11 -5.90
N SER A 244 -23.96 -22.39 -6.98
CA SER A 244 -23.80 -20.94 -6.93
C SER A 244 -25.13 -20.29 -6.51
N GLU A 245 -25.05 -19.32 -5.59
CA GLU A 245 -26.21 -18.59 -5.08
C GLU A 245 -26.29 -17.17 -5.67
N CYS A 246 -25.23 -16.68 -6.32
CA CYS A 246 -25.18 -15.37 -6.94
C CYS A 246 -24.12 -15.31 -8.04
N GLU A 247 -24.17 -14.27 -8.86
CA GLU A 247 -23.29 -14.05 -10.02
C GLU A 247 -21.80 -14.01 -9.66
N ASN A 248 -21.47 -13.38 -8.52
CA ASN A 248 -20.09 -13.23 -8.08
C ASN A 248 -19.52 -14.47 -7.37
N LEU A 249 -20.31 -15.55 -7.21
CA LEU A 249 -19.89 -16.76 -6.54
C LEU A 249 -19.89 -17.93 -7.50
N SER A 250 -18.79 -18.62 -7.64
CA SER A 250 -18.66 -19.84 -8.46
C SER A 250 -18.34 -21.05 -7.59
N VAL A 251 -18.90 -22.20 -7.97
CA VAL A 251 -18.68 -23.49 -7.30
C VAL A 251 -18.21 -24.49 -8.34
N LYS A 252 -17.07 -25.11 -8.12
CA LYS A 252 -16.48 -26.11 -9.00
C LYS A 252 -16.19 -27.39 -8.22
N LYS A 253 -16.76 -28.50 -8.66
CA LYS A 253 -16.45 -29.83 -8.13
C LYS A 253 -15.05 -30.25 -8.63
N LEU A 254 -14.17 -30.68 -7.70
CA LEU A 254 -12.80 -31.08 -8.01
C LEU A 254 -12.56 -32.59 -7.88
N GLY A 255 -13.39 -33.30 -7.10
CA GLY A 255 -13.18 -34.72 -6.82
C GLY A 255 -13.66 -35.07 -5.41
N THR A 256 -12.93 -35.93 -4.71
CA THR A 256 -13.16 -36.28 -3.31
C THR A 256 -11.94 -35.97 -2.44
N GLY A 257 -12.13 -35.89 -1.14
CA GLY A 257 -11.07 -35.66 -0.16
C GLY A 257 -11.47 -36.07 1.25
N ASP A 258 -10.50 -36.25 2.10
CA ASP A 258 -10.66 -36.75 3.48
C ASP A 258 -9.85 -35.94 4.50
N GLU A 259 -9.33 -34.79 4.12
CA GLU A 259 -8.48 -33.94 4.99
C GLU A 259 -9.04 -32.53 5.11
N ILE A 260 -9.17 -32.05 6.33
CA ILE A 260 -9.70 -30.71 6.66
C ILE A 260 -8.79 -29.97 7.64
N LEU A 261 -8.96 -28.66 7.73
CA LEU A 261 -8.33 -27.85 8.78
C LEU A 261 -9.04 -28.12 10.12
N GLU A 262 -8.26 -28.46 11.16
CA GLU A 262 -8.78 -28.74 12.50
C GLU A 262 -9.54 -27.53 13.08
N ASN A 263 -9.03 -26.33 12.85
CA ASN A 263 -9.60 -25.07 13.32
C ASN A 263 -10.50 -24.36 12.27
N GLY A 264 -10.97 -25.09 11.25
CA GLY A 264 -11.68 -24.50 10.10
C GLY A 264 -12.93 -23.71 10.49
N GLU A 265 -13.75 -24.23 11.42
CA GLU A 265 -14.96 -23.55 11.90
C GLU A 265 -14.63 -22.25 12.62
N LYS A 266 -13.59 -22.25 13.47
CA LYS A 266 -13.17 -21.05 14.19
C LYS A 266 -12.64 -19.97 13.23
N ILE A 267 -11.90 -20.38 12.19
CA ILE A 267 -11.43 -19.48 11.15
C ILE A 267 -12.61 -18.83 10.42
N LEU A 268 -13.60 -19.61 10.00
CA LEU A 268 -14.79 -19.13 9.31
C LEU A 268 -15.63 -18.16 10.18
N ALA A 269 -15.78 -18.47 11.47
CA ALA A 269 -16.48 -17.60 12.43
C ALA A 269 -15.73 -16.25 12.57
N THR A 270 -14.41 -16.28 12.72
CA THR A 270 -13.58 -15.07 12.79
C THR A 270 -13.79 -14.19 11.56
N TYR A 271 -13.83 -14.75 10.36
CA TYR A 271 -14.04 -13.97 9.13
C TYR A 271 -15.45 -13.39 8.99
N LYS A 272 -16.45 -14.12 9.44
CA LYS A 272 -17.82 -13.63 9.45
C LYS A 272 -17.97 -12.40 10.35
N ASP A 273 -17.26 -12.40 11.47
CA ASP A 273 -17.33 -11.34 12.50
C ASP A 273 -16.35 -10.17 12.24
N LEU A 274 -15.41 -10.31 11.29
CA LEU A 274 -14.57 -9.19 10.89
C LEU A 274 -15.43 -8.00 10.47
N CYS A 275 -15.02 -6.79 10.88
CA CYS A 275 -15.65 -5.56 10.42
C CYS A 275 -15.74 -5.58 8.88
N SER A 276 -16.86 -5.15 8.32
CA SER A 276 -17.09 -5.17 6.86
C SER A 276 -16.02 -4.42 6.07
N ALA A 277 -15.34 -3.50 6.71
CA ALA A 277 -14.31 -2.66 6.17
C ALA A 277 -12.88 -3.08 6.52
N ALA A 278 -12.68 -4.17 7.27
CA ALA A 278 -11.32 -4.66 7.49
C ALA A 278 -10.73 -5.08 6.13
N ALA A 279 -9.80 -4.28 5.63
CA ALA A 279 -8.89 -4.74 4.61
C ALA A 279 -8.10 -5.89 5.21
N SER A 280 -8.17 -7.04 4.59
CA SER A 280 -7.44 -8.19 5.09
C SER A 280 -6.82 -8.94 3.92
N LYS A 281 -5.50 -9.07 3.99
CA LYS A 281 -4.79 -10.04 3.16
C LYS A 281 -4.63 -11.31 3.97
N PHE A 282 -5.23 -12.38 3.52
CA PHE A 282 -5.15 -13.65 4.19
C PHE A 282 -4.55 -14.74 3.31
N HIS A 283 -3.53 -15.38 3.85
CA HIS A 283 -2.88 -16.48 3.16
C HIS A 283 -2.74 -17.69 4.11
N VAL A 284 -3.46 -18.75 3.81
CA VAL A 284 -3.28 -20.03 4.51
C VAL A 284 -2.04 -20.72 3.93
N VAL A 285 -0.90 -20.56 4.59
CA VAL A 285 0.32 -21.26 4.19
C VAL A 285 0.33 -22.66 4.80
N LYS A 286 -0.10 -23.66 4.05
CA LYS A 286 0.19 -25.07 4.37
C LYS A 286 1.71 -25.32 4.21
N ASN A 287 2.38 -25.77 5.29
CA ASN A 287 3.67 -26.47 5.23
C ASN A 287 4.99 -25.74 4.96
N LYS A 288 5.20 -24.49 5.39
CA LYS A 288 6.59 -24.00 5.55
C LYS A 288 7.26 -24.46 6.85
N ILE A 289 6.48 -24.82 7.86
CA ILE A 289 7.01 -25.21 9.19
C ILE A 289 7.64 -26.61 9.14
N LYS A 290 7.14 -27.55 8.34
CA LYS A 290 7.71 -28.89 8.23
C LYS A 290 9.11 -28.88 7.60
N LYS A 291 9.34 -28.07 6.55
CA LYS A 291 10.66 -27.92 5.92
C LYS A 291 11.68 -27.18 6.80
N ALA A 292 11.26 -26.24 7.66
CA ALA A 292 12.16 -25.56 8.58
C ALA A 292 12.58 -26.45 9.76
N ARG A 293 11.71 -27.35 10.24
CA ARG A 293 12.05 -28.34 11.27
C ARG A 293 12.98 -29.42 10.72
N GLU A 294 12.76 -29.89 9.50
CA GLU A 294 13.65 -30.88 8.85
C GLU A 294 15.03 -30.32 8.51
N LYS A 295 15.14 -29.02 8.23
CA LYS A 295 16.44 -28.34 8.06
C LYS A 295 17.21 -28.12 9.37
N ARG A 296 16.52 -27.93 10.52
CA ARG A 296 17.14 -27.80 11.85
C ARG A 296 17.53 -29.13 12.47
N ALA A 297 16.96 -30.24 12.02
CA ALA A 297 17.32 -31.58 12.48
C ALA A 297 18.48 -32.21 11.71
N LYS A 298 19.09 -31.51 10.76
CA LYS A 298 20.26 -31.92 9.95
C LYS A 298 21.50 -31.06 10.15
N ILE A 299 21.53 -30.22 11.18
CA ILE A 299 22.68 -29.55 11.74
C ILE A 299 22.85 -30.03 13.19
#